data_41792176177c4aae507103ec767b2a9d
#
_entry.id   41792176177c4aae507103ec767b2a9d
#
_cell.length_a   1.000
_cell.length_b   1.000
_cell.length_c   1.000
_cell.angle_alpha   90.00
_cell.angle_beta   90.00
_cell.angle_gamma   90.00
#
_symmetry.space_group_name_H-M   'P 1'
#
loop_
_entity.id
_entity.type
_entity.pdbx_description
1 polymer ?
#
loop_
_entity_poly.entity_id
_entity_poly.type
_entity_poly.pdbx_seq_one_letter_code
_entity_poly.pdbx_strand_id
1 'polypeptide(L)'
;MGFIDIITKLFGNKSQKDMRAVMPYVEKIKSVYAQIDALSDDELRARSAALMQRLQDAVAADKSKIIELKASIESLDIDKREKVYNEIDRLEKEVLDIYDKTLNDILPDAFAIVKSTARRFAENETIAVTATQMDRDLAADPRFDFVDIDGDKAIYHNSWTAGGNEVIWDM
;
A
#
# COMPACT_ATOMS: atom_id res chain seq x y z
N MET A 1 21.87 -43.48 0.64
CA MET A 1 21.92 -42.01 0.66
C MET A 1 22.27 -41.56 -0.75
N GLY A 2 21.29 -40.98 -1.45
CA GLY A 2 21.45 -40.64 -2.87
C GLY A 2 22.19 -39.32 -3.03
N PHE A 3 22.92 -39.19 -4.13
CA PHE A 3 23.61 -37.96 -4.55
C PHE A 3 22.70 -36.74 -4.56
N ILE A 4 21.39 -36.93 -4.80
CA ILE A 4 20.34 -35.93 -4.74
C ILE A 4 20.13 -35.38 -3.31
N ASP A 5 20.21 -36.21 -2.27
CA ASP A 5 20.09 -35.80 -0.86
C ASP A 5 21.24 -34.89 -0.41
N ILE A 6 22.42 -35.08 -1.00
CA ILE A 6 23.59 -34.24 -0.70
C ILE A 6 23.46 -32.88 -1.40
N ILE A 7 22.96 -32.86 -2.61
CA ILE A 7 22.73 -31.62 -3.37
C ILE A 7 21.62 -30.78 -2.73
N THR A 8 20.52 -31.37 -2.30
CA THR A 8 19.45 -30.66 -1.59
C THR A 8 19.89 -30.13 -0.23
N LYS A 9 20.79 -30.83 0.49
CA LYS A 9 21.39 -30.31 1.73
C LYS A 9 22.39 -29.17 1.51
N LEU A 10 23.17 -29.20 0.41
CA LEU A 10 24.18 -28.17 0.09
C LEU A 10 23.57 -26.87 -0.45
N PHE A 11 22.49 -26.96 -1.22
CA PHE A 11 21.86 -25.79 -1.85
C PHE A 11 20.71 -25.19 -1.04
N GLY A 12 20.33 -25.80 0.08
CA GLY A 12 19.19 -25.37 0.91
C GLY A 12 17.92 -25.21 0.04
N ASN A 13 16.82 -25.77 0.44
CA ASN A 13 15.58 -25.63 -0.30
C ASN A 13 15.33 -24.13 -0.57
N LYS A 14 15.08 -23.71 -1.83
CA LYS A 14 14.79 -22.31 -2.23
C LYS A 14 13.79 -21.69 -1.26
N SER A 15 12.76 -22.42 -0.89
CA SER A 15 11.75 -22.03 0.10
C SER A 15 12.38 -21.64 1.46
N GLN A 16 13.42 -22.32 1.94
CA GLN A 16 14.06 -21.94 3.21
C GLN A 16 14.87 -20.65 3.11
N LYS A 17 15.47 -20.36 1.95
CA LYS A 17 16.15 -19.08 1.72
C LYS A 17 15.16 -17.94 1.65
N ASP A 18 14.06 -18.14 0.91
CA ASP A 18 12.99 -17.16 0.78
C ASP A 18 12.33 -16.87 2.14
N MET A 19 12.05 -17.92 2.93
CA MET A 19 11.56 -17.78 4.31
C MET A 19 12.49 -16.96 5.19
N ARG A 20 13.80 -17.21 5.15
CA ARG A 20 14.77 -16.44 5.94
C ARG A 20 14.83 -14.98 5.54
N ALA A 21 14.63 -14.66 4.26
CA ALA A 21 14.59 -13.29 3.76
C ALA A 21 13.31 -12.56 4.21
N VAL A 22 12.17 -13.26 4.28
CA VAL A 22 10.86 -12.67 4.62
C VAL A 22 10.63 -12.58 6.15
N MET A 23 11.15 -13.52 6.94
CA MET A 23 10.91 -13.58 8.39
C MET A 23 11.18 -12.26 9.14
N PRO A 24 12.25 -11.50 8.87
CA PRO A 24 12.47 -10.21 9.54
C PRO A 24 11.33 -9.21 9.32
N TYR A 25 10.69 -9.22 8.15
CA TYR A 25 9.53 -8.38 7.87
C TYR A 25 8.31 -8.86 8.66
N VAL A 26 8.09 -10.17 8.72
CA VAL A 26 7.00 -10.78 9.52
C VAL A 26 7.13 -10.40 11.00
N GLU A 27 8.33 -10.45 11.58
CA GLU A 27 8.54 -10.06 12.98
C GLU A 27 8.28 -8.55 13.20
N LYS A 28 8.69 -7.69 12.26
CA LYS A 28 8.36 -6.26 12.32
C LYS A 28 6.84 -6.02 12.25
N ILE A 29 6.13 -6.72 11.36
CA ILE A 29 4.67 -6.64 11.24
C ILE A 29 4.02 -7.07 12.55
N LYS A 30 4.43 -8.20 13.14
CA LYS A 30 3.92 -8.68 14.42
C LYS A 30 4.13 -7.68 15.55
N SER A 31 5.27 -6.98 15.56
CA SER A 31 5.59 -6.02 16.63
C SER A 31 4.66 -4.80 16.64
N VAL A 32 4.13 -4.39 15.50
CA VAL A 32 3.19 -3.25 15.38
C VAL A 32 1.72 -3.67 15.36
N TYR A 33 1.45 -4.95 15.08
CA TYR A 33 0.09 -5.45 14.82
C TYR A 33 -0.88 -5.17 15.98
N ALA A 34 -0.49 -5.40 17.22
CA ALA A 34 -1.37 -5.20 18.37
C ALA A 34 -1.84 -3.74 18.53
N GLN A 35 -0.98 -2.77 18.19
CA GLN A 35 -1.32 -1.35 18.22
C GLN A 35 -2.28 -0.98 17.09
N ILE A 36 -2.05 -1.52 15.89
CA ILE A 36 -2.89 -1.29 14.72
C ILE A 36 -4.26 -1.95 14.91
N ASP A 37 -4.28 -3.16 15.43
CA ASP A 37 -5.51 -3.94 15.63
C ASP A 37 -6.44 -3.38 16.70
N ALA A 38 -5.90 -2.61 17.65
CA ALA A 38 -6.66 -1.90 18.70
C ALA A 38 -7.35 -0.61 18.20
N LEU A 39 -7.03 -0.12 17.00
CA LEU A 39 -7.66 1.07 16.41
C LEU A 39 -9.13 0.79 16.08
N SER A 40 -10.00 1.81 16.20
CA SER A 40 -11.33 1.77 15.61
C SER A 40 -11.26 1.72 14.08
N ASP A 41 -12.38 1.43 13.40
CA ASP A 41 -12.41 1.34 11.94
C ASP A 41 -12.06 2.68 11.26
N ASP A 42 -12.56 3.80 11.80
CA ASP A 42 -12.22 5.13 11.31
C ASP A 42 -10.75 5.49 11.57
N GLU A 43 -10.19 5.12 12.72
CA GLU A 43 -8.76 5.34 13.03
C GLU A 43 -7.86 4.47 12.14
N LEU A 44 -8.25 3.22 11.87
CA LEU A 44 -7.52 2.33 10.98
C LEU A 44 -7.47 2.91 9.56
N ARG A 45 -8.59 3.46 9.09
CA ARG A 45 -8.70 4.16 7.81
C ARG A 45 -7.84 5.42 7.77
N ALA A 46 -7.87 6.22 8.82
CA ALA A 46 -7.02 7.40 8.97
C ALA A 46 -5.52 7.03 9.00
N ARG A 47 -5.16 5.90 9.64
CA ARG A 47 -3.79 5.39 9.64
C ARG A 47 -3.31 5.04 8.24
N SER A 48 -4.17 4.39 7.43
CA SER A 48 -3.87 4.09 6.02
C SER A 48 -3.63 5.38 5.21
N ALA A 49 -4.51 6.37 5.36
CA ALA A 49 -4.34 7.68 4.71
C ALA A 49 -3.03 8.37 5.11
N ALA A 50 -2.65 8.30 6.39
CA ALA A 50 -1.39 8.86 6.88
C ALA A 50 -0.15 8.19 6.27
N LEU A 51 -0.17 6.88 5.98
CA LEU A 51 0.91 6.21 5.25
C LEU A 51 1.03 6.71 3.81
N MET A 52 -0.09 6.91 3.12
CA MET A 52 -0.11 7.49 1.78
C MET A 52 0.42 8.92 1.77
N GLN A 53 0.01 9.73 2.75
CA GLN A 53 0.50 11.11 2.89
C GLN A 53 2.02 11.14 3.13
N ARG A 54 2.54 10.26 3.99
CA ARG A 54 3.98 10.14 4.24
C ARG A 54 4.79 9.84 2.97
N LEU A 55 4.25 9.00 2.07
CA LEU A 55 4.88 8.74 0.76
C LEU A 55 4.90 9.98 -0.13
N GLN A 56 3.81 10.73 -0.16
CA GLN A 56 3.70 11.95 -0.96
C GLN A 56 4.64 13.04 -0.44
N ASP A 57 4.63 13.27 0.87
CA ASP A 57 5.47 14.29 1.51
C ASP A 57 6.97 14.02 1.34
N ALA A 58 7.36 12.74 1.39
CA ALA A 58 8.77 12.35 1.26
C ALA A 58 9.41 12.78 -0.05
N VAL A 59 8.64 12.92 -1.13
CA VAL A 59 9.13 13.27 -2.48
C VAL A 59 8.60 14.61 -2.99
N ALA A 60 7.83 15.34 -2.20
CA ALA A 60 7.13 16.54 -2.65
C ALA A 60 8.09 17.63 -3.15
N ALA A 61 9.17 17.87 -2.44
CA ALA A 61 10.16 18.88 -2.79
C ALA A 61 10.87 18.58 -4.12
N ASP A 62 11.32 17.32 -4.29
CA ASP A 62 12.02 16.91 -5.52
C ASP A 62 11.08 16.90 -6.73
N LYS A 63 9.85 16.45 -6.55
CA LYS A 63 8.82 16.51 -7.62
C LYS A 63 8.50 17.93 -8.02
N SER A 64 8.37 18.86 -7.07
CA SER A 64 8.14 20.27 -7.38
C SER A 64 9.30 20.85 -8.17
N LYS A 65 10.54 20.56 -7.77
CA LYS A 65 11.74 21.00 -8.48
C LYS A 65 11.82 20.41 -9.90
N ILE A 66 11.47 19.15 -10.09
CA ILE A 66 11.39 18.51 -11.41
C ILE A 66 10.40 19.25 -12.30
N ILE A 67 9.21 19.59 -11.78
CA ILE A 67 8.19 20.34 -12.52
C ILE A 67 8.72 21.72 -12.94
N GLU A 68 9.34 22.46 -12.03
CA GLU A 68 9.94 23.76 -12.31
C GLU A 68 11.04 23.69 -13.38
N LEU A 69 11.94 22.71 -13.28
CA LEU A 69 12.99 22.48 -14.26
C LEU A 69 12.40 22.15 -15.63
N LYS A 70 11.43 21.25 -15.70
CA LYS A 70 10.73 20.88 -16.96
C LYS A 70 10.07 22.10 -17.60
N ALA A 71 9.42 22.95 -16.82
CA ALA A 71 8.79 24.18 -17.32
C ALA A 71 9.81 25.22 -17.84
N SER A 72 11.05 25.22 -17.34
CA SER A 72 12.08 26.17 -17.76
C SER A 72 12.74 25.82 -19.09
N ILE A 73 12.69 24.55 -19.55
CA ILE A 73 13.48 24.04 -20.67
C ILE A 73 13.29 24.85 -21.96
N GLU A 74 12.03 25.19 -22.29
CA GLU A 74 11.73 25.90 -23.54
C GLU A 74 12.33 27.30 -23.60
N SER A 75 12.52 27.94 -22.45
CA SER A 75 13.09 29.29 -22.33
C SER A 75 14.63 29.32 -22.34
N LEU A 76 15.28 28.14 -22.25
CA LEU A 76 16.72 28.04 -22.19
C LEU A 76 17.37 27.92 -23.57
N ASP A 77 18.59 28.47 -23.69
CA ASP A 77 19.48 28.21 -24.81
C ASP A 77 19.78 26.72 -24.95
N ILE A 78 19.96 26.23 -26.18
CA ILE A 78 20.10 24.79 -26.48
C ILE A 78 21.28 24.17 -25.69
N ASP A 79 22.40 24.88 -25.59
CA ASP A 79 23.61 24.44 -24.89
C ASP A 79 23.44 24.32 -23.36
N LYS A 80 22.43 24.94 -22.78
CA LYS A 80 22.12 24.85 -21.35
C LYS A 80 21.10 23.72 -21.03
N ARG A 81 20.32 23.27 -22.01
CA ARG A 81 19.28 22.26 -21.82
C ARG A 81 19.81 20.92 -21.33
N GLU A 82 20.97 20.50 -21.84
CA GLU A 82 21.60 19.22 -21.42
C GLU A 82 21.82 19.14 -19.91
N LYS A 83 22.31 20.24 -19.31
CA LYS A 83 22.53 20.29 -17.85
C LYS A 83 21.22 20.16 -17.06
N VAL A 84 20.14 20.77 -17.58
CA VAL A 84 18.82 20.70 -16.94
C VAL A 84 18.23 19.28 -17.06
N TYR A 85 18.37 18.61 -18.22
CA TYR A 85 17.96 17.22 -18.38
C TYR A 85 18.73 16.30 -17.41
N ASN A 86 20.06 16.44 -17.31
CA ASN A 86 20.88 15.65 -16.39
C ASN A 86 20.45 15.85 -14.93
N GLU A 87 20.08 17.07 -14.54
CA GLU A 87 19.58 17.36 -13.18
C GLU A 87 18.18 16.75 -12.96
N ILE A 88 17.28 16.76 -13.95
CA ILE A 88 15.98 16.09 -13.89
C ILE A 88 16.17 14.59 -13.70
N ASP A 89 17.02 13.96 -14.51
CA ASP A 89 17.30 12.52 -14.42
C ASP A 89 17.85 12.12 -13.06
N ARG A 90 18.74 12.96 -12.50
CA ARG A 90 19.28 12.76 -11.14
C ARG A 90 18.16 12.82 -10.08
N LEU A 91 17.31 13.84 -10.14
CA LEU A 91 16.21 14.02 -9.19
C LEU A 91 15.15 12.91 -9.34
N GLU A 92 14.83 12.49 -10.57
CA GLU A 92 13.90 11.36 -10.81
C GLU A 92 14.43 10.07 -10.19
N LYS A 93 15.75 9.82 -10.27
CA LYS A 93 16.38 8.69 -9.60
C LYS A 93 16.32 8.82 -8.07
N GLU A 94 16.59 9.99 -7.53
CA GLU A 94 16.50 10.24 -6.08
C GLU A 94 15.07 10.03 -5.56
N VAL A 95 14.04 10.45 -6.32
CA VAL A 95 12.64 10.19 -6.00
C VAL A 95 12.35 8.68 -5.89
N LEU A 96 12.90 7.86 -6.79
CA LEU A 96 12.75 6.41 -6.73
C LEU A 96 13.43 5.82 -5.49
N ASP A 97 14.64 6.26 -5.18
CA ASP A 97 15.38 5.80 -4.00
C ASP A 97 14.65 6.19 -2.69
N ILE A 98 14.06 7.40 -2.63
CA ILE A 98 13.24 7.87 -1.51
C ILE A 98 11.97 7.02 -1.38
N TYR A 99 11.29 6.71 -2.49
CA TYR A 99 10.13 5.83 -2.47
C TYR A 99 10.47 4.44 -1.93
N ASP A 100 11.52 3.81 -2.44
CA ASP A 100 11.97 2.49 -1.98
C ASP A 100 12.23 2.48 -0.47
N LYS A 101 12.95 3.48 0.03
CA LYS A 101 13.21 3.61 1.46
C LYS A 101 11.92 3.80 2.26
N THR A 102 11.07 4.74 1.83
CA THR A 102 9.84 5.07 2.57
C THR A 102 8.86 3.91 2.55
N LEU A 103 8.71 3.19 1.43
CA LEU A 103 7.89 1.99 1.31
C LEU A 103 8.36 0.89 2.27
N ASN A 104 9.67 0.66 2.35
CA ASN A 104 10.23 -0.31 3.30
C ASN A 104 9.98 0.10 4.77
N ASP A 105 10.04 1.40 5.07
CA ASP A 105 9.78 1.91 6.43
C ASP A 105 8.32 1.76 6.86
N ILE A 106 7.36 1.97 5.95
CA ILE A 106 5.91 1.87 6.24
C ILE A 106 5.33 0.46 6.04
N LEU A 107 6.08 -0.45 5.43
CA LEU A 107 5.64 -1.81 5.11
C LEU A 107 5.05 -2.56 6.32
N PRO A 108 5.65 -2.54 7.53
CA PRO A 108 5.07 -3.23 8.68
C PRO A 108 3.68 -2.73 9.05
N ASP A 109 3.49 -1.41 9.06
CA ASP A 109 2.18 -0.79 9.35
C ASP A 109 1.16 -1.15 8.26
N ALA A 110 1.54 -1.06 6.98
CA ALA A 110 0.66 -1.36 5.86
C ALA A 110 0.15 -2.82 5.91
N PHE A 111 1.04 -3.79 6.14
CA PHE A 111 0.64 -5.19 6.27
C PHE A 111 -0.19 -5.45 7.54
N ALA A 112 0.10 -4.76 8.65
CA ALA A 112 -0.69 -4.86 9.87
C ALA A 112 -2.12 -4.32 9.65
N ILE A 113 -2.28 -3.20 8.92
CA ILE A 113 -3.59 -2.63 8.54
C ILE A 113 -4.37 -3.64 7.69
N VAL A 114 -3.77 -4.17 6.62
CA VAL A 114 -4.42 -5.16 5.75
C VAL A 114 -4.87 -6.38 6.55
N LYS A 115 -4.00 -6.92 7.40
CA LYS A 115 -4.32 -8.08 8.25
C LYS A 115 -5.46 -7.77 9.21
N SER A 116 -5.45 -6.60 9.88
CA SER A 116 -6.53 -6.20 10.78
C SER A 116 -7.85 -6.01 10.03
N THR A 117 -7.82 -5.39 8.85
CA THR A 117 -9.00 -5.21 8.01
C THR A 117 -9.57 -6.56 7.57
N ALA A 118 -8.73 -7.48 7.09
CA ALA A 118 -9.14 -8.83 6.69
C ALA A 118 -9.83 -9.59 7.84
N ARG A 119 -9.23 -9.55 9.05
CA ARG A 119 -9.83 -10.16 10.24
C ARG A 119 -11.21 -9.57 10.56
N ARG A 120 -11.35 -8.23 10.50
CA ARG A 120 -12.63 -7.56 10.80
C ARG A 120 -13.72 -8.00 9.83
N PHE A 121 -13.42 -8.10 8.53
CA PHE A 121 -14.39 -8.62 7.55
C PHE A 121 -14.70 -10.11 7.74
N ALA A 122 -13.75 -10.92 8.21
CA ALA A 122 -14.02 -12.33 8.53
C ALA A 122 -14.88 -12.51 9.79
N GLU A 123 -14.78 -11.60 10.75
CA GLU A 123 -15.48 -11.67 12.04
C GLU A 123 -16.83 -10.92 12.05
N ASN A 124 -17.09 -10.05 11.07
CA ASN A 124 -18.29 -9.20 11.04
C ASN A 124 -18.93 -9.21 9.65
N GLU A 125 -20.25 -9.33 9.59
CA GLU A 125 -21.02 -9.23 8.34
C GLU A 125 -20.94 -7.83 7.73
N THR A 126 -20.80 -6.81 8.58
CA THR A 126 -20.68 -5.42 8.15
C THR A 126 -19.66 -4.64 8.98
N ILE A 127 -19.03 -3.64 8.35
CA ILE A 127 -18.15 -2.66 8.99
C ILE A 127 -18.68 -1.26 8.67
N ALA A 128 -18.88 -0.44 9.71
CA ALA A 128 -19.39 0.91 9.56
C ALA A 128 -18.29 1.95 9.82
N VAL A 129 -18.06 2.82 8.85
CA VAL A 129 -17.10 3.93 8.93
C VAL A 129 -17.76 5.26 8.61
N THR A 130 -17.15 6.37 8.97
CA THR A 130 -17.60 7.70 8.56
C THR A 130 -17.50 7.83 7.03
N ALA A 131 -18.62 8.15 6.37
CA ALA A 131 -18.70 8.20 4.92
C ALA A 131 -17.89 9.37 4.34
N THR A 132 -17.00 9.05 3.41
CA THR A 132 -16.30 10.02 2.56
C THR A 132 -17.01 10.21 1.22
N GLN A 133 -16.56 11.15 0.40
CA GLN A 133 -17.07 11.29 -0.96
C GLN A 133 -16.81 10.02 -1.79
N MET A 134 -15.65 9.40 -1.62
CA MET A 134 -15.32 8.15 -2.32
C MET A 134 -16.30 7.03 -1.99
N ASP A 135 -16.72 6.89 -0.73
CA ASP A 135 -17.70 5.88 -0.33
C ASP A 135 -19.06 6.13 -0.97
N ARG A 136 -19.48 7.38 -1.04
CA ARG A 136 -20.73 7.79 -1.70
C ARG A 136 -20.70 7.54 -3.20
N ASP A 137 -19.55 7.79 -3.84
CA ASP A 137 -19.34 7.51 -5.26
C ASP A 137 -19.37 6.00 -5.54
N LEU A 138 -18.76 5.19 -4.67
CA LEU A 138 -18.80 3.72 -4.77
C LEU A 138 -20.23 3.19 -4.59
N ALA A 139 -20.94 3.64 -3.57
CA ALA A 139 -22.31 3.20 -3.29
C ALA A 139 -23.32 3.65 -4.39
N ALA A 140 -23.03 4.71 -5.12
CA ALA A 140 -23.83 5.18 -6.24
C ALA A 140 -23.63 4.36 -7.53
N ASP A 141 -22.56 3.59 -7.63
CA ASP A 141 -22.25 2.77 -8.80
C ASP A 141 -22.82 1.36 -8.62
N PRO A 142 -23.80 0.92 -9.45
CA PRO A 142 -24.46 -0.37 -9.30
C PRO A 142 -23.55 -1.59 -9.51
N ARG A 143 -22.29 -1.39 -9.88
CA ARG A 143 -21.28 -2.46 -9.97
C ARG A 143 -20.73 -2.86 -8.60
N PHE A 144 -20.93 -2.02 -7.58
CA PHE A 144 -20.39 -2.21 -6.24
C PHE A 144 -21.55 -2.41 -5.24
N ASP A 145 -21.91 -3.66 -4.99
CA ASP A 145 -22.99 -4.08 -4.10
C ASP A 145 -22.52 -4.38 -2.66
N PHE A 146 -21.25 -4.08 -2.36
CA PHE A 146 -20.63 -4.33 -1.08
C PHE A 146 -20.57 -3.09 -0.17
N VAL A 147 -21.18 -1.99 -0.55
CA VAL A 147 -21.19 -0.75 0.25
C VAL A 147 -22.50 -0.01 0.14
N ASP A 148 -23.07 0.37 1.27
CA ASP A 148 -24.27 1.20 1.39
C ASP A 148 -23.97 2.48 2.15
N ILE A 149 -24.79 3.51 1.95
CA ILE A 149 -24.73 4.76 2.70
C ILE A 149 -25.96 4.90 3.61
N ASP A 150 -25.72 5.03 4.90
CA ASP A 150 -26.74 5.36 5.90
C ASP A 150 -26.36 6.67 6.63
N GLY A 151 -26.96 7.77 6.20
CA GLY A 151 -26.70 9.10 6.74
C GLY A 151 -25.22 9.53 6.54
N ASP A 152 -24.49 9.61 7.64
CA ASP A 152 -23.05 9.94 7.66
C ASP A 152 -22.14 8.70 7.71
N LYS A 153 -22.70 7.50 7.60
CA LYS A 153 -21.96 6.25 7.63
C LYS A 153 -21.94 5.56 6.27
N ALA A 154 -20.80 4.96 5.97
CA ALA A 154 -20.65 3.97 4.92
C ALA A 154 -20.60 2.59 5.59
N ILE A 155 -21.50 1.71 5.15
CA ILE A 155 -21.65 0.33 5.65
C ILE A 155 -21.04 -0.58 4.60
N TYR A 156 -19.92 -1.20 4.91
CA TYR A 156 -19.26 -2.16 4.04
C TYR A 156 -19.68 -3.58 4.43
N HIS A 157 -20.12 -4.36 3.46
CA HIS A 157 -20.49 -5.77 3.63
C HIS A 157 -19.28 -6.67 3.44
N ASN A 158 -19.26 -7.81 4.13
CA ASN A 158 -18.26 -8.85 3.92
C ASN A 158 -18.60 -9.77 2.73
N SER A 159 -19.64 -9.45 1.97
CA SER A 159 -20.07 -10.18 0.79
C SER A 159 -20.27 -9.27 -0.41
N TRP A 160 -20.19 -9.82 -1.60
CA TRP A 160 -20.49 -9.17 -2.89
C TRP A 160 -20.98 -10.18 -3.91
N THR A 161 -21.57 -9.72 -5.00
CA THR A 161 -22.02 -10.57 -6.11
C THR A 161 -20.94 -10.71 -7.17
N ALA A 162 -20.54 -11.93 -7.50
CA ALA A 162 -19.64 -12.25 -8.59
C ALA A 162 -20.21 -13.36 -9.49
N GLY A 163 -20.37 -13.08 -10.79
CA GLY A 163 -20.92 -14.04 -11.75
C GLY A 163 -22.34 -14.53 -11.41
N GLY A 164 -23.15 -13.68 -10.73
CA GLY A 164 -24.50 -14.02 -10.31
C GLY A 164 -24.60 -14.86 -9.02
N ASN A 165 -23.48 -15.08 -8.33
CA ASN A 165 -23.43 -15.77 -7.04
C ASN A 165 -22.93 -14.83 -5.96
N GLU A 166 -23.46 -14.98 -4.74
CA GLU A 166 -22.92 -14.32 -3.56
C GLU A 166 -21.55 -14.94 -3.20
N VAL A 167 -20.59 -14.09 -2.96
CA VAL A 167 -19.26 -14.46 -2.45
C VAL A 167 -19.07 -13.79 -1.10
N ILE A 168 -18.71 -14.54 -0.08
CA ILE A 168 -18.47 -14.07 1.27
C ILE A 168 -16.94 -14.04 1.51
N TRP A 169 -16.46 -13.01 2.19
CA TRP A 169 -15.08 -12.93 2.62
C TRP A 169 -14.75 -14.03 3.62
N ASP A 170 -13.87 -14.94 3.23
CA ASP A 170 -13.47 -16.11 4.04
C ASP A 170 -11.93 -16.19 4.05
N MET A 171 -11.25 -15.43 4.94
CA MET A 171 -9.80 -15.44 5.11
C MET A 171 -9.40 -15.49 6.59
#